data_5dba61d63689af4236e66fed7aa92b92
#
_entry.id   5dba61d63689af4236e66fed7aa92b92
#
_cell.length_a   1.000
_cell.length_b   1.000
_cell.length_c   1.000
_cell.angle_alpha   90.00
_cell.angle_beta   90.00
_cell.angle_gamma   90.00
#
_symmetry.space_group_name_H-M   'P 1'
#
loop_
_entity.id
_entity.type
_entity.pdbx_description
1 polymer ?
#
loop_
_entity_poly.entity_id
_entity_poly.type
_entity_poly.pdbx_seq_one_letter_code
_entity_poly.pdbx_strand_id
1 'polypeptide(L)'
;IQQSLQNFNLAQDRIENTLIRGGAQHQGPWGEFVLKNILDSVGLREGEEYETQKAFKDSEGNLQKPDVIVRMPGKRDIIIDSKVSLSAWHDYSNTKDETNKAVHLKKFLDSVKTFVSKLSKDDYSKLYDINTIDNVLMFIPIEPALLTLYHEGIKIIEDAWQKKIIIVGPSTLPFLLKAIENMWRVDKQTKTIKDIAASATDIYNKTVNVYNSFELASQSIDKAKSKMKNENNTFYI
;
A
#
# COMPACT_ATOMS: atom_id res chain seq x y z
N ILE A 1 3.00 19.01 5.80
CA ILE A 1 3.90 17.87 5.55
C ILE A 1 5.28 18.11 6.19
N GLN A 2 6.00 19.23 5.91
CA GLN A 2 7.32 19.50 6.51
C GLN A 2 7.28 19.58 8.04
N GLN A 3 6.30 20.27 8.60
CA GLN A 3 6.12 20.43 10.05
C GLN A 3 5.73 19.11 10.74
N SER A 4 4.94 18.27 10.07
CA SER A 4 4.58 16.94 10.58
C SER A 4 5.78 15.99 10.57
N LEU A 5 6.63 16.05 9.55
CA LEU A 5 7.87 15.28 9.47
C LEU A 5 8.91 15.73 10.51
N GLN A 6 9.04 17.04 10.75
CA GLN A 6 9.92 17.57 11.80
C GLN A 6 9.46 17.17 13.20
N ASN A 7 8.15 17.29 13.49
CA ASN A 7 7.60 16.85 14.78
C ASN A 7 7.73 15.34 14.98
N PHE A 8 7.60 14.56 13.91
CA PHE A 8 7.80 13.12 13.92
C PHE A 8 9.26 12.77 14.25
N ASN A 9 10.23 13.42 13.61
CA ASN A 9 11.65 13.20 13.88
C ASN A 9 12.04 13.57 15.31
N LEU A 10 11.54 14.69 15.84
CA LEU A 10 11.77 15.11 17.23
C LEU A 10 11.10 14.18 18.26
N ALA A 11 9.93 13.65 17.95
CA ALA A 11 9.27 12.64 18.78
C ALA A 11 10.04 11.31 18.73
N GLN A 12 10.55 10.93 17.55
CA GLN A 12 11.37 9.75 17.34
C GLN A 12 12.65 9.78 18.16
N ASP A 13 13.39 10.88 18.16
CA ASP A 13 14.63 11.06 18.97
C ASP A 13 14.39 10.93 20.47
N ARG A 14 13.26 11.45 20.97
CA ARG A 14 12.90 11.35 22.41
C ARG A 14 12.47 9.95 22.80
N ILE A 15 11.70 9.29 21.96
CA ILE A 15 11.19 7.95 22.19
C ILE A 15 12.32 6.92 22.01
N GLU A 16 13.21 7.11 21.03
CA GLU A 16 14.40 6.30 20.81
C GLU A 16 15.26 6.21 22.08
N ASN A 17 15.57 7.34 22.71
CA ASN A 17 16.33 7.37 23.96
C ASN A 17 15.61 6.68 25.13
N THR A 18 14.29 6.63 25.14
CA THR A 18 13.50 6.03 26.23
C THR A 18 13.29 4.53 26.02
N LEU A 19 13.03 4.08 24.80
CA LEU A 19 12.75 2.68 24.48
C LEU A 19 14.03 1.84 24.38
N ILE A 20 15.12 2.44 23.92
CA ILE A 20 16.42 1.76 23.85
C ILE A 20 16.95 1.44 25.27
N ARG A 21 16.64 2.28 26.25
CA ARG A 21 16.91 2.00 27.69
C ARG A 21 16.01 0.91 28.26
N GLY A 22 14.85 0.61 27.64
CA GLY A 22 13.88 -0.38 28.10
C GLY A 22 14.12 -1.84 27.67
N GLY A 23 15.17 -2.13 26.88
CA GLY A 23 15.57 -3.48 26.50
C GLY A 23 14.90 -4.04 25.24
N ALA A 24 15.38 -5.20 24.76
CA ALA A 24 15.01 -5.82 23.49
C ALA A 24 13.50 -6.14 23.31
N GLN A 25 12.77 -6.30 24.43
CA GLN A 25 11.34 -6.64 24.41
C GLN A 25 10.44 -5.51 23.86
N HIS A 26 10.91 -4.26 23.87
CA HIS A 26 10.13 -3.10 23.41
C HIS A 26 10.47 -2.68 21.98
N GLN A 27 11.50 -3.24 21.36
CA GLN A 27 11.97 -2.84 20.01
C GLN A 27 11.02 -3.26 18.89
N GLY A 28 10.42 -4.45 18.97
CA GLY A 28 9.46 -4.94 17.98
C GLY A 28 8.20 -4.07 17.93
N PRO A 29 7.44 -3.94 19.04
CA PRO A 29 6.25 -3.08 19.07
C PRO A 29 6.50 -1.63 18.68
N TRP A 30 7.69 -1.10 18.98
CA TRP A 30 8.06 0.26 18.59
C TRP A 30 8.26 0.39 17.07
N GLY A 31 8.95 -0.57 16.44
CA GLY A 31 9.13 -0.57 14.98
C GLY A 31 7.78 -0.63 14.25
N GLU A 32 6.86 -1.48 14.72
CA GLU A 32 5.49 -1.56 14.20
C GLU A 32 4.72 -0.24 14.40
N PHE A 33 4.86 0.40 15.55
CA PHE A 33 4.25 1.71 15.83
C PHE A 33 4.77 2.81 14.91
N VAL A 34 6.10 2.88 14.70
CA VAL A 34 6.70 3.84 13.76
C VAL A 34 6.18 3.60 12.34
N LEU A 35 6.14 2.35 11.91
CA LEU A 35 5.64 1.95 10.59
C LEU A 35 4.17 2.35 10.40
N LYS A 36 3.31 2.08 11.38
CA LYS A 36 1.90 2.48 11.35
C LYS A 36 1.74 4.00 11.24
N ASN A 37 2.46 4.78 12.05
CA ASN A 37 2.41 6.24 11.98
C ASN A 37 2.82 6.78 10.60
N ILE A 38 3.81 6.15 9.96
CA ILE A 38 4.21 6.52 8.59
C ILE A 38 3.07 6.23 7.61
N LEU A 39 2.44 5.05 7.67
CA LEU A 39 1.33 4.67 6.80
C LEU A 39 0.16 5.66 6.91
N ASP A 40 -0.25 5.97 8.14
CA ASP A 40 -1.33 6.91 8.42
C ASP A 40 -0.98 8.35 7.96
N SER A 41 0.28 8.78 8.14
CA SER A 41 0.74 10.13 7.76
C SER A 41 0.72 10.40 6.26
N VAL A 42 0.85 9.37 5.44
CA VAL A 42 0.77 9.48 3.98
C VAL A 42 -0.66 9.38 3.45
N GLY A 43 -1.64 9.13 4.33
CA GLY A 43 -3.07 9.08 4.01
C GLY A 43 -3.58 7.71 3.59
N LEU A 44 -2.86 6.63 3.88
CA LEU A 44 -3.35 5.26 3.76
C LEU A 44 -4.20 4.91 4.98
N ARG A 45 -5.26 4.11 4.78
CA ARG A 45 -6.22 3.74 5.82
C ARG A 45 -6.14 2.25 6.10
N GLU A 46 -6.08 1.91 7.40
CA GLU A 46 -6.10 0.52 7.85
C GLU A 46 -7.44 -0.15 7.50
N GLY A 47 -7.37 -1.36 6.98
CA GLY A 47 -8.53 -2.12 6.51
C GLY A 47 -8.98 -1.79 5.08
N GLU A 48 -8.47 -0.72 4.46
CA GLU A 48 -8.75 -0.36 3.07
C GLU A 48 -7.50 -0.45 2.19
N GLU A 49 -6.51 0.40 2.43
CA GLU A 49 -5.28 0.46 1.66
C GLU A 49 -4.12 -0.32 2.31
N TYR A 50 -4.19 -0.62 3.61
CA TYR A 50 -3.24 -1.53 4.27
C TYR A 50 -3.88 -2.36 5.38
N GLU A 51 -3.25 -3.49 5.72
CA GLU A 51 -3.63 -4.37 6.82
C GLU A 51 -2.39 -4.66 7.68
N THR A 52 -2.58 -4.71 9.02
CA THR A 52 -1.51 -5.03 9.97
C THR A 52 -1.67 -6.44 10.53
N GLN A 53 -0.58 -7.13 10.77
CA GLN A 53 -0.48 -8.38 11.52
C GLN A 53 -1.47 -9.48 11.13
N LYS A 54 -1.97 -9.50 9.90
CA LYS A 54 -2.87 -10.52 9.40
C LYS A 54 -2.12 -11.83 9.15
N ALA A 55 -2.61 -12.92 9.70
CA ALA A 55 -2.03 -14.24 9.49
C ALA A 55 -2.57 -14.87 8.20
N PHE A 56 -1.68 -15.42 7.40
CA PHE A 56 -1.98 -16.13 6.16
C PHE A 56 -1.43 -17.55 6.22
N LYS A 57 -2.07 -18.47 5.53
CA LYS A 57 -1.53 -19.81 5.35
C LYS A 57 -0.77 -19.88 4.02
N ASP A 58 0.41 -20.49 4.04
CA ASP A 58 1.10 -20.84 2.81
C ASP A 58 0.51 -22.14 2.19
N SER A 59 1.01 -22.50 1.01
CA SER A 59 0.58 -23.72 0.32
C SER A 59 0.84 -25.02 1.09
N GLU A 60 1.68 -24.98 2.12
CA GLU A 60 2.01 -26.11 3.01
C GLU A 60 1.21 -26.08 4.32
N GLY A 61 0.37 -25.06 4.53
CA GLY A 61 -0.46 -24.86 5.72
C GLY A 61 0.25 -24.15 6.87
N ASN A 62 1.50 -23.66 6.69
CA ASN A 62 2.22 -22.90 7.71
C ASN A 62 1.64 -21.49 7.80
N LEU A 63 1.57 -20.95 9.03
CA LEU A 63 1.11 -19.59 9.27
C LEU A 63 2.28 -18.61 9.07
N GLN A 64 2.11 -17.71 8.10
CA GLN A 64 2.97 -16.55 7.87
C GLN A 64 2.24 -15.29 8.32
N LYS A 65 2.94 -14.43 9.06
CA LYS A 65 2.37 -13.19 9.59
C LYS A 65 3.28 -12.02 9.28
N PRO A 66 3.14 -11.39 8.09
CA PRO A 66 3.84 -10.16 7.78
C PRO A 66 3.37 -9.03 8.71
N ASP A 67 4.25 -8.07 9.00
CA ASP A 67 3.90 -6.96 9.88
C ASP A 67 2.86 -6.05 9.22
N VAL A 68 3.04 -5.72 7.94
CA VAL A 68 2.10 -4.91 7.16
C VAL A 68 1.98 -5.44 5.73
N ILE A 69 0.77 -5.39 5.20
CA ILE A 69 0.47 -5.60 3.78
C ILE A 69 -0.17 -4.32 3.25
N VAL A 70 0.47 -3.68 2.28
CA VAL A 70 -0.07 -2.53 1.57
C VAL A 70 -0.72 -3.01 0.29
N ARG A 71 -2.01 -2.75 0.16
CA ARG A 71 -2.80 -3.07 -1.03
C ARG A 71 -2.50 -2.06 -2.14
N MET A 72 -2.32 -2.54 -3.37
CA MET A 72 -2.14 -1.70 -4.55
C MET A 72 -3.31 -1.83 -5.51
N PRO A 73 -3.58 -0.82 -6.35
CA PRO A 73 -4.53 -0.95 -7.45
C PRO A 73 -4.14 -2.12 -8.36
N GLY A 74 -5.15 -2.80 -8.92
CA GLY A 74 -4.92 -3.96 -9.79
C GLY A 74 -4.68 -5.27 -9.04
N LYS A 75 -5.11 -5.35 -7.78
CA LYS A 75 -4.98 -6.55 -6.92
C LYS A 75 -3.53 -6.99 -6.76
N ARG A 76 -2.63 -6.07 -6.52
CA ARG A 76 -1.24 -6.34 -6.17
C ARG A 76 -0.97 -5.86 -4.76
N ASP A 77 -0.06 -6.51 -4.06
CA ASP A 77 0.23 -6.25 -2.66
C ASP A 77 1.72 -6.05 -2.45
N ILE A 78 2.08 -5.15 -1.52
CA ILE A 78 3.45 -4.96 -1.05
C ILE A 78 3.49 -5.40 0.40
N ILE A 79 4.46 -6.25 0.72
CA ILE A 79 4.73 -6.66 2.09
C ILE A 79 5.81 -5.76 2.68
N ILE A 80 5.59 -5.31 3.92
CA ILE A 80 6.57 -4.58 4.72
C ILE A 80 6.79 -5.37 6.01
N ASP A 81 8.06 -5.69 6.29
CA ASP A 81 8.47 -6.39 7.52
C ASP A 81 9.53 -5.57 8.25
N SER A 82 9.38 -5.38 9.57
CA SER A 82 10.19 -4.45 10.38
C SER A 82 10.99 -5.12 11.50
N LYS A 83 11.34 -6.40 11.37
CA LYS A 83 11.94 -7.23 12.44
C LYS A 83 13.47 -7.13 12.57
N VAL A 84 14.08 -5.97 12.41
CA VAL A 84 15.52 -5.79 12.62
C VAL A 84 15.86 -5.62 14.09
N SER A 85 16.86 -6.39 14.59
CA SER A 85 17.39 -6.16 15.93
C SER A 85 18.21 -4.87 15.98
N LEU A 86 17.70 -3.90 16.71
CA LEU A 86 18.34 -2.59 16.88
C LEU A 86 19.32 -2.52 18.06
N SER A 87 19.37 -3.57 18.90
CA SER A 87 20.26 -3.60 20.07
C SER A 87 21.74 -3.51 19.67
N ALA A 88 22.15 -4.27 18.65
CA ALA A 88 23.54 -4.23 18.19
C ALA A 88 23.93 -2.87 17.58
N TRP A 89 22.99 -2.19 16.90
CA TRP A 89 23.22 -0.84 16.41
C TRP A 89 23.29 0.18 17.56
N HIS A 90 22.42 0.06 18.55
CA HIS A 90 22.47 0.90 19.76
C HIS A 90 23.80 0.77 20.50
N ASP A 91 24.28 -0.46 20.70
CA ASP A 91 25.59 -0.69 21.32
C ASP A 91 26.71 -0.05 20.49
N TYR A 92 26.64 -0.16 19.17
CA TYR A 92 27.56 0.50 18.24
C TYR A 92 27.53 2.02 18.39
N SER A 93 26.34 2.64 18.40
CA SER A 93 26.19 4.10 18.43
C SER A 93 26.62 4.73 19.78
N ASN A 94 26.52 4.00 20.87
CA ASN A 94 26.84 4.47 22.20
C ASN A 94 28.26 4.12 22.70
N THR A 95 28.97 3.25 22.00
CA THR A 95 30.32 2.83 22.35
C THR A 95 31.33 3.89 21.92
N LYS A 96 32.18 4.35 22.86
CA LYS A 96 33.28 5.32 22.64
C LYS A 96 34.62 4.64 22.31
N ASP A 97 34.77 3.37 22.67
CA ASP A 97 35.98 2.60 22.41
C ASP A 97 35.93 2.01 20.98
N GLU A 98 36.89 2.42 20.16
CA GLU A 98 36.96 2.02 18.73
C GLU A 98 37.06 0.50 18.54
N THR A 99 37.68 -0.23 19.46
CA THR A 99 37.80 -1.69 19.38
C THR A 99 36.42 -2.35 19.57
N ASN A 100 35.72 -1.96 20.62
CA ASN A 100 34.36 -2.43 20.88
C ASN A 100 33.36 -1.96 19.84
N LYS A 101 33.53 -0.75 19.31
CA LYS A 101 32.71 -0.19 18.24
C LYS A 101 32.75 -1.05 16.99
N ALA A 102 33.93 -1.49 16.55
CA ALA A 102 34.08 -2.42 15.43
C ALA A 102 33.37 -3.75 15.64
N VAL A 103 33.42 -4.27 16.90
CA VAL A 103 32.72 -5.52 17.28
C VAL A 103 31.19 -5.33 17.20
N HIS A 104 30.67 -4.21 17.71
CA HIS A 104 29.23 -3.93 17.68
C HIS A 104 28.72 -3.65 16.25
N LEU A 105 29.51 -2.94 15.43
CA LEU A 105 29.21 -2.75 14.01
C LEU A 105 29.06 -4.09 13.29
N LYS A 106 30.04 -4.98 13.49
CA LYS A 106 29.96 -6.33 12.90
C LYS A 106 28.70 -7.08 13.33
N LYS A 107 28.36 -7.05 14.63
CA LYS A 107 27.13 -7.68 15.13
C LYS A 107 25.88 -7.10 14.49
N PHE A 108 25.83 -5.77 14.30
CA PHE A 108 24.72 -5.12 13.61
C PHE A 108 24.61 -5.60 12.16
N LEU A 109 25.70 -5.55 11.40
CA LEU A 109 25.71 -5.99 9.99
C LEU A 109 25.33 -7.48 9.86
N ASP A 110 25.84 -8.35 10.74
CA ASP A 110 25.50 -9.78 10.77
C ASP A 110 24.01 -9.99 11.09
N SER A 111 23.43 -9.19 11.98
CA SER A 111 22.00 -9.26 12.29
C SER A 111 21.14 -8.88 11.08
N VAL A 112 21.49 -7.82 10.36
CA VAL A 112 20.81 -7.39 9.13
C VAL A 112 20.92 -8.47 8.06
N LYS A 113 22.12 -9.03 7.84
CA LYS A 113 22.34 -10.11 6.88
C LYS A 113 21.52 -11.36 7.20
N THR A 114 21.45 -11.74 8.47
CA THR A 114 20.65 -12.87 8.94
C THR A 114 19.17 -12.63 8.66
N PHE A 115 18.69 -11.42 8.91
CA PHE A 115 17.30 -11.04 8.67
C PHE A 115 16.96 -11.03 7.17
N VAL A 116 17.81 -10.47 6.31
CA VAL A 116 17.68 -10.55 4.85
C VAL A 116 17.61 -12.01 4.39
N SER A 117 18.47 -12.89 4.94
CA SER A 117 18.48 -14.31 4.60
C SER A 117 17.21 -15.03 5.07
N LYS A 118 16.64 -14.63 6.21
CA LYS A 118 15.37 -15.17 6.70
C LYS A 118 14.21 -14.71 5.82
N LEU A 119 14.12 -13.41 5.59
CA LEU A 119 13.05 -12.79 4.80
C LEU A 119 13.02 -13.32 3.35
N SER A 120 14.19 -13.65 2.80
CA SER A 120 14.27 -14.24 1.44
C SER A 120 13.77 -15.69 1.37
N LYS A 121 13.65 -16.40 2.51
CA LYS A 121 13.10 -17.75 2.58
C LYS A 121 11.60 -17.76 2.84
N ASP A 122 11.07 -16.68 3.40
CA ASP A 122 9.65 -16.48 3.62
C ASP A 122 9.02 -16.20 2.25
N ASP A 123 8.53 -17.27 1.59
CA ASP A 123 7.97 -17.17 0.23
C ASP A 123 6.55 -16.62 0.29
N TYR A 124 6.45 -15.31 0.47
CA TYR A 124 5.18 -14.60 0.51
C TYR A 124 4.38 -14.70 -0.80
N SER A 125 5.01 -15.10 -1.91
CA SER A 125 4.32 -15.30 -3.19
C SER A 125 3.38 -16.51 -3.18
N LYS A 126 3.57 -17.44 -2.23
CA LYS A 126 2.75 -18.63 -2.03
C LYS A 126 1.61 -18.45 -1.04
N LEU A 127 1.45 -17.26 -0.46
CA LEU A 127 0.37 -17.02 0.48
C LEU A 127 -0.98 -16.95 -0.25
N TYR A 128 -1.97 -17.67 0.26
CA TYR A 128 -3.35 -17.56 -0.22
C TYR A 128 -3.86 -16.13 0.03
N ASP A 129 -4.59 -15.58 -0.95
CA ASP A 129 -5.19 -14.23 -0.95
C ASP A 129 -4.21 -13.04 -1.02
N ILE A 130 -2.91 -13.29 -1.23
CA ILE A 130 -1.93 -12.22 -1.47
C ILE A 130 -1.36 -12.37 -2.87
N ASN A 131 -1.54 -11.35 -3.69
CA ASN A 131 -0.91 -11.24 -5.00
C ASN A 131 0.28 -10.29 -4.91
N THR A 132 1.36 -10.75 -4.27
CA THR A 132 2.53 -9.91 -4.04
C THR A 132 3.18 -9.48 -5.35
N ILE A 133 3.61 -8.21 -5.39
CA ILE A 133 4.69 -7.85 -6.30
C ILE A 133 5.95 -8.57 -5.84
N ASP A 134 6.84 -8.85 -6.76
CA ASP A 134 8.07 -9.63 -6.53
C ASP A 134 8.99 -9.12 -5.40
N ASN A 135 8.73 -7.94 -4.84
CA ASN A 135 9.60 -7.31 -3.85
C ASN A 135 8.93 -7.21 -2.48
N VAL A 136 9.73 -7.46 -1.44
CA VAL A 136 9.38 -7.24 -0.03
C VAL A 136 10.15 -6.04 0.49
N LEU A 137 9.50 -5.18 1.26
CA LEU A 137 10.15 -4.05 1.91
C LEU A 137 10.63 -4.47 3.31
N MET A 138 11.92 -4.35 3.55
CA MET A 138 12.53 -4.50 4.86
C MET A 138 12.66 -3.12 5.51
N PHE A 139 11.86 -2.87 6.54
CA PHE A 139 11.85 -1.57 7.21
C PHE A 139 12.82 -1.53 8.39
N ILE A 140 13.74 -0.57 8.37
CA ILE A 140 14.63 -0.24 9.49
C ILE A 140 14.12 1.04 10.14
N PRO A 141 13.55 1.01 11.36
CA PRO A 141 12.81 2.13 11.94
C PRO A 141 13.71 3.27 12.47
N ILE A 142 15.02 3.16 12.34
CA ILE A 142 16.02 4.15 12.78
C ILE A 142 16.86 4.60 11.58
N GLU A 143 16.73 5.86 11.18
CA GLU A 143 17.44 6.40 10.01
C GLU A 143 18.97 6.31 10.13
N PRO A 144 19.61 6.68 11.27
CA PRO A 144 21.05 6.50 11.43
C PRO A 144 21.53 5.05 11.30
N ALA A 145 20.70 4.06 11.69
CA ALA A 145 21.03 2.64 11.49
C ALA A 145 21.03 2.28 9.99
N LEU A 146 20.06 2.79 9.24
CA LEU A 146 20.01 2.62 7.78
C LEU A 146 21.20 3.29 7.10
N LEU A 147 21.56 4.52 7.49
CA LEU A 147 22.72 5.22 6.96
C LEU A 147 24.04 4.47 7.27
N THR A 148 24.17 3.91 8.47
CA THR A 148 25.31 3.06 8.83
C THR A 148 25.37 1.83 7.91
N LEU A 149 24.25 1.19 7.61
CA LEU A 149 24.19 0.08 6.68
C LEU A 149 24.60 0.48 5.25
N TYR A 150 24.22 1.67 4.77
CA TYR A 150 24.65 2.18 3.46
C TYR A 150 26.14 2.42 3.38
N HIS A 151 26.77 2.88 4.47
CA HIS A 151 28.20 3.14 4.50
C HIS A 151 29.04 1.88 4.69
N GLU A 152 28.64 1.02 5.63
CA GLU A 152 29.47 -0.09 6.10
C GLU A 152 29.01 -1.47 5.56
N GLY A 153 27.78 -1.52 5.05
CA GLY A 153 27.14 -2.79 4.67
C GLY A 153 26.62 -2.83 3.23
N ILE A 154 27.22 -2.11 2.28
CA ILE A 154 26.73 -2.01 0.89
C ILE A 154 26.51 -3.38 0.24
N LYS A 155 27.38 -4.36 0.50
CA LYS A 155 27.23 -5.73 -0.01
C LYS A 155 25.98 -6.44 0.50
N ILE A 156 25.51 -6.08 1.70
CA ILE A 156 24.27 -6.64 2.26
C ILE A 156 23.07 -6.06 1.52
N ILE A 157 23.13 -4.79 1.15
CA ILE A 157 22.09 -4.11 0.35
C ILE A 157 22.02 -4.71 -1.05
N GLU A 158 23.16 -4.94 -1.69
CA GLU A 158 23.25 -5.61 -3.00
C GLU A 158 22.68 -7.04 -2.95
N ASP A 159 23.03 -7.82 -1.92
CA ASP A 159 22.50 -9.17 -1.70
C ASP A 159 20.98 -9.15 -1.44
N ALA A 160 20.50 -8.19 -0.65
CA ALA A 160 19.07 -7.99 -0.41
C ALA A 160 18.33 -7.69 -1.73
N TRP A 161 18.87 -6.80 -2.54
CA TRP A 161 18.29 -6.46 -3.85
C TRP A 161 18.21 -7.67 -4.79
N GLN A 162 19.26 -8.49 -4.86
CA GLN A 162 19.22 -9.73 -5.65
C GLN A 162 18.16 -10.73 -5.15
N LYS A 163 17.87 -10.68 -3.86
CA LYS A 163 16.80 -11.48 -3.20
C LYS A 163 15.43 -10.81 -3.24
N LYS A 164 15.26 -9.75 -4.05
CA LYS A 164 14.01 -9.00 -4.17
C LYS A 164 13.56 -8.34 -2.85
N ILE A 165 14.50 -7.98 -2.00
CA ILE A 165 14.27 -7.26 -0.76
C ILE A 165 14.79 -5.84 -0.92
N ILE A 166 13.93 -4.85 -0.70
CA ILE A 166 14.26 -3.42 -0.73
C ILE A 166 14.33 -2.93 0.71
N ILE A 167 15.49 -2.44 1.13
CA ILE A 167 15.68 -1.92 2.48
C ILE A 167 15.30 -0.44 2.50
N VAL A 168 14.39 -0.08 3.39
CA VAL A 168 13.81 1.26 3.51
C VAL A 168 13.84 1.75 4.96
N GLY A 169 13.87 3.06 5.16
CA GLY A 169 13.81 3.70 6.46
C GLY A 169 12.72 4.75 6.58
N PRO A 170 12.68 5.46 7.72
CA PRO A 170 11.68 6.49 8.00
C PRO A 170 11.64 7.63 6.98
N SER A 171 12.76 7.98 6.36
CA SER A 171 12.81 9.04 5.34
C SER A 171 12.42 8.55 3.94
N THR A 172 12.71 7.29 3.59
CA THR A 172 12.48 6.76 2.24
C THR A 172 11.12 6.12 2.07
N LEU A 173 10.60 5.44 3.09
CA LEU A 173 9.32 4.76 3.05
C LEU A 173 8.13 5.69 2.73
N PRO A 174 8.01 6.92 3.31
CA PRO A 174 6.91 7.83 2.99
C PRO A 174 6.83 8.21 1.52
N PHE A 175 7.96 8.38 0.83
CA PHE A 175 7.97 8.70 -0.61
C PHE A 175 7.42 7.53 -1.44
N LEU A 176 7.83 6.30 -1.12
CA LEU A 176 7.32 5.10 -1.78
C LEU A 176 5.81 4.93 -1.56
N LEU A 177 5.36 5.07 -0.31
CA LEU A 177 3.95 4.98 0.05
C LEU A 177 3.11 6.08 -0.58
N LYS A 178 3.66 7.30 -0.72
CA LYS A 178 2.97 8.40 -1.40
C LYS A 178 2.79 8.14 -2.90
N ALA A 179 3.74 7.48 -3.52
CA ALA A 179 3.57 7.01 -4.90
C ALA A 179 2.41 6.02 -5.01
N ILE A 180 2.28 5.08 -4.06
CA ILE A 180 1.18 4.11 -4.00
C ILE A 180 -0.16 4.81 -3.77
N GLU A 181 -0.23 5.76 -2.85
CA GLU A 181 -1.45 6.56 -2.60
C GLU A 181 -1.89 7.30 -3.87
N ASN A 182 -0.94 7.89 -4.61
CA ASN A 182 -1.22 8.51 -5.89
C ASN A 182 -1.78 7.52 -6.93
N MET A 183 -1.25 6.29 -6.97
CA MET A 183 -1.79 5.22 -7.84
C MET A 183 -3.24 4.89 -7.49
N TRP A 184 -3.57 4.77 -6.20
CA TRP A 184 -4.95 4.59 -5.74
C TRP A 184 -5.86 5.73 -6.16
N ARG A 185 -5.40 6.96 -6.03
CA ARG A 185 -6.17 8.15 -6.44
C ARG A 185 -6.50 8.13 -7.93
N VAL A 186 -5.50 7.82 -8.76
CA VAL A 186 -5.69 7.71 -10.22
C VAL A 186 -6.63 6.56 -10.58
N ASP A 187 -6.52 5.41 -9.93
CA ASP A 187 -7.42 4.26 -10.17
C ASP A 187 -8.86 4.59 -9.82
N LYS A 188 -9.10 5.22 -8.66
CA LYS A 188 -10.44 5.68 -8.24
C LYS A 188 -11.03 6.69 -9.24
N GLN A 189 -10.23 7.66 -9.70
CA GLN A 189 -10.66 8.63 -10.71
C GLN A 189 -11.04 7.95 -12.04
N THR A 190 -10.23 7.00 -12.48
CA THR A 190 -10.49 6.26 -13.73
C THR A 190 -11.77 5.44 -13.64
N LYS A 191 -12.03 4.78 -12.51
CA LYS A 191 -13.31 4.07 -12.27
C LYS A 191 -14.49 5.02 -12.33
N THR A 192 -14.42 6.15 -11.62
CA THR A 192 -15.48 7.17 -11.63
C THR A 192 -15.79 7.66 -13.04
N ILE A 193 -14.77 7.94 -13.87
CA ILE A 193 -14.96 8.36 -15.27
C ILE A 193 -15.68 7.28 -16.07
N LYS A 194 -15.33 6.00 -15.91
CA LYS A 194 -16.00 4.88 -16.57
C LYS A 194 -17.47 4.77 -16.15
N ASP A 195 -17.77 4.93 -14.88
CA ASP A 195 -19.13 4.89 -14.35
C ASP A 195 -19.99 6.04 -14.88
N ILE A 196 -19.40 7.25 -14.98
CA ILE A 196 -20.07 8.42 -15.60
C ILE A 196 -20.34 8.16 -17.08
N ALA A 197 -19.37 7.64 -17.83
CA ALA A 197 -19.55 7.31 -19.24
C ALA A 197 -20.65 6.26 -19.47
N ALA A 198 -20.69 5.21 -18.64
CA ALA A 198 -21.73 4.20 -18.69
C ALA A 198 -23.12 4.81 -18.39
N SER A 199 -23.23 5.65 -17.38
CA SER A 199 -24.46 6.37 -17.03
C SER A 199 -24.93 7.29 -18.14
N ALA A 200 -24.01 8.03 -18.78
CA ALA A 200 -24.32 8.88 -19.93
C ALA A 200 -24.87 8.05 -21.12
N THR A 201 -24.28 6.88 -21.38
CA THR A 201 -24.77 5.97 -22.42
C THR A 201 -26.18 5.45 -22.10
N ASP A 202 -26.46 5.11 -20.85
CA ASP A 202 -27.79 4.66 -20.43
C ASP A 202 -28.84 5.78 -20.57
N ILE A 203 -28.53 7.02 -20.18
CA ILE A 203 -29.39 8.18 -20.39
C ILE A 203 -29.66 8.41 -21.87
N TYR A 204 -28.64 8.35 -22.73
CA TYR A 204 -28.79 8.48 -24.16
C TYR A 204 -29.76 7.43 -24.73
N ASN A 205 -29.57 6.16 -24.38
CA ASN A 205 -30.44 5.06 -24.85
C ASN A 205 -31.89 5.23 -24.38
N LYS A 206 -32.10 5.66 -23.12
CA LYS A 206 -33.45 5.97 -22.62
C LYS A 206 -34.10 7.11 -23.37
N THR A 207 -33.33 8.16 -23.67
CA THR A 207 -33.83 9.31 -24.46
C THR A 207 -34.23 8.91 -25.88
N VAL A 208 -33.43 8.07 -26.55
CA VAL A 208 -33.77 7.51 -27.87
C VAL A 208 -35.05 6.67 -27.80
N ASN A 209 -35.21 5.83 -26.79
CA ASN A 209 -36.42 5.02 -26.61
C ASN A 209 -37.67 5.90 -26.37
N VAL A 210 -37.55 6.97 -25.58
CA VAL A 210 -38.65 7.93 -25.41
C VAL A 210 -39.00 8.60 -26.73
N TYR A 211 -38.01 9.07 -27.47
CA TYR A 211 -38.23 9.68 -28.80
C TYR A 211 -38.98 8.73 -29.77
N ASN A 212 -38.51 7.49 -29.89
CA ASN A 212 -39.13 6.48 -30.71
C ASN A 212 -40.58 6.19 -30.27
N SER A 213 -40.86 6.18 -28.97
CA SER A 213 -42.20 6.01 -28.44
C SER A 213 -43.13 7.17 -28.79
N PHE A 214 -42.63 8.42 -28.78
CA PHE A 214 -43.39 9.59 -29.24
C PHE A 214 -43.67 9.51 -30.75
N GLU A 215 -42.72 9.10 -31.56
CA GLU A 215 -42.90 8.94 -32.99
C GLU A 215 -43.99 7.89 -33.30
N LEU A 216 -43.97 6.75 -32.65
CA LEU A 216 -45.00 5.70 -32.78
C LEU A 216 -46.37 6.21 -32.32
N ALA A 217 -46.46 6.97 -31.26
CA ALA A 217 -47.69 7.58 -30.78
C ALA A 217 -48.24 8.60 -31.81
N SER A 218 -47.41 9.46 -32.39
CA SER A 218 -47.75 10.37 -33.45
C SER A 218 -48.31 9.67 -34.67
N GLN A 219 -47.65 8.65 -35.16
CA GLN A 219 -48.12 7.84 -36.28
C GLN A 219 -49.48 7.16 -36.01
N SER A 220 -49.69 6.74 -34.77
CA SER A 220 -50.99 6.12 -34.37
C SER A 220 -52.11 7.15 -34.35
N ILE A 221 -51.84 8.38 -33.91
CA ILE A 221 -52.81 9.49 -33.94
C ILE A 221 -53.16 9.86 -35.39
N ASP A 222 -52.18 9.92 -36.28
CA ASP A 222 -52.43 10.27 -37.67
C ASP A 222 -53.25 9.16 -38.39
N LYS A 223 -52.98 7.89 -38.08
CA LYS A 223 -53.82 6.78 -38.56
C LYS A 223 -55.26 6.86 -38.06
N ALA A 224 -55.44 7.20 -36.77
CA ALA A 224 -56.79 7.39 -36.20
C ALA A 224 -57.54 8.55 -36.84
N LYS A 225 -56.87 9.69 -37.04
CA LYS A 225 -57.47 10.85 -37.76
C LYS A 225 -57.88 10.53 -39.18
N SER A 226 -57.06 9.78 -39.92
CA SER A 226 -57.37 9.37 -41.30
C SER A 226 -58.58 8.45 -41.35
N LYS A 227 -58.68 7.49 -40.40
CA LYS A 227 -59.83 6.60 -40.29
C LYS A 227 -61.12 7.33 -40.00
N MET A 228 -61.11 8.26 -39.03
CA MET A 228 -62.30 9.11 -38.72
C MET A 228 -62.74 9.96 -39.88
N LYS A 229 -61.81 10.51 -40.69
CA LYS A 229 -62.13 11.29 -41.90
C LYS A 229 -62.81 10.45 -42.98
N ASN A 230 -62.35 9.24 -43.15
CA ASN A 230 -62.95 8.28 -44.13
C ASN A 230 -64.34 7.82 -43.68
N GLU A 231 -64.59 7.54 -42.44
CA GLU A 231 -65.89 7.17 -41.90
C GLU A 231 -66.92 8.32 -42.03
N ASN A 232 -66.52 9.56 -41.73
CA ASN A 232 -67.41 10.74 -41.90
C ASN A 232 -67.80 10.97 -43.36
N ASN A 233 -66.92 10.67 -44.33
CA ASN A 233 -67.25 10.77 -45.74
C ASN A 233 -68.22 9.67 -46.24
N THR A 234 -68.40 8.59 -45.48
CA THR A 234 -69.32 7.49 -45.84
C THR A 234 -70.75 7.71 -45.35
N PHE A 235 -70.94 8.66 -44.44
CA PHE A 235 -72.29 9.04 -43.90
C PHE A 235 -73.00 10.13 -44.70
N TYR A 236 -72.41 10.68 -45.76
CA TYR A 236 -72.96 11.76 -46.61
C TYR A 236 -73.29 11.28 -48.03
N ILE A 237 -73.46 9.99 -48.27
CA ILE A 237 -74.04 9.38 -49.46
C ILE A 237 -75.32 8.64 -49.03
#